data_0330981db858a7effe352b6a014cfaf2
#
_entry.id   0330981db858a7effe352b6a014cfaf2
#
_cell.length_a   1.000
_cell.length_b   1.000
_cell.length_c   1.000
_cell.angle_alpha   90.00
_cell.angle_beta   90.00
_cell.angle_gamma   90.00
#
_symmetry.space_group_name_H-M   'P 1'
#
loop_
_entity.id
_entity.type
_entity.pdbx_description
1 polymer ?
#
loop_
_entity_poly.entity_id
_entity_poly.type
_entity_poly.pdbx_seq_one_letter_code
_entity_poly.pdbx_strand_id
1 'polypeptide(L)'
;MEVHENYADNIVVGFARIAGRSIGIVGNQPQSMAGVLDNHASVKAARFVRFCDSFNVPLLVLVDVPGFLPGTDQEWNGIITNGAKLLYAFSEATVPRITVITRKAYGGAYDVMDVSSEFKSCTNKKMITNEPLPYLLPIHVSI
;
A
#
# COMPACT_ATOMS: atom_id res chain seq x y z
N MET A 1 -11.50 -8.30 8.62
CA MET A 1 -11.81 -7.29 9.66
C MET A 1 -11.18 -5.99 9.22
N GLU A 2 -11.98 -5.00 8.87
CA GLU A 2 -11.50 -3.65 8.53
C GLU A 2 -11.20 -2.85 9.79
N VAL A 3 -10.21 -1.96 9.71
CA VAL A 3 -9.79 -1.08 10.80
C VAL A 3 -10.05 0.35 10.37
N HIS A 4 -10.68 1.15 11.24
CA HIS A 4 -11.07 2.54 10.96
C HIS A 4 -11.97 2.68 9.72
N GLU A 5 -13.00 1.86 9.60
CA GLU A 5 -13.92 1.79 8.46
C GLU A 5 -14.50 3.16 8.06
N ASN A 6 -14.86 4.00 9.04
CA ASN A 6 -15.48 5.31 8.81
C ASN A 6 -14.47 6.48 8.80
N TYR A 7 -13.20 6.21 8.56
CA TYR A 7 -12.16 7.23 8.53
C TYR A 7 -11.27 7.04 7.29
N ALA A 8 -11.13 8.09 6.48
CA ALA A 8 -10.37 8.07 5.24
C ALA A 8 -10.78 6.89 4.33
N ASP A 9 -12.01 6.96 3.80
CA ASP A 9 -12.64 5.87 3.03
C ASP A 9 -11.96 5.59 1.69
N ASN A 10 -11.07 6.48 1.25
CA ASN A 10 -10.25 6.35 0.04
C ASN A 10 -9.09 5.34 0.20
N ILE A 11 -8.84 4.86 1.43
CA ILE A 11 -7.92 3.76 1.72
C ILE A 11 -8.52 2.78 2.71
N VAL A 12 -8.44 1.50 2.38
CA VAL A 12 -8.90 0.40 3.23
C VAL A 12 -7.69 -0.24 3.89
N VAL A 13 -7.74 -0.39 5.20
CA VAL A 13 -6.76 -1.14 5.96
C VAL A 13 -7.45 -2.16 6.86
N GLY A 14 -6.90 -3.33 6.98
CA GLY A 14 -7.54 -4.37 7.78
C GLY A 14 -6.75 -5.67 7.82
N PHE A 15 -7.30 -6.63 8.55
CA PHE A 15 -6.72 -7.96 8.68
C PHE A 15 -7.53 -8.99 7.93
N ALA A 16 -6.83 -9.88 7.26
CA ALA A 16 -7.40 -11.05 6.62
C ALA A 16 -6.62 -12.32 6.99
N ARG A 17 -7.10 -13.44 6.52
CA ARG A 17 -6.43 -14.71 6.71
C ARG A 17 -6.29 -15.41 5.35
N ILE A 18 -5.05 -15.73 4.99
CA ILE A 18 -4.74 -16.46 3.75
C ILE A 18 -4.01 -17.75 4.14
N ALA A 19 -4.52 -18.89 3.68
CA ALA A 19 -3.96 -20.20 4.00
C ALA A 19 -3.71 -20.40 5.52
N GLY A 20 -4.64 -19.94 6.35
CA GLY A 20 -4.55 -20.03 7.81
C GLY A 20 -3.64 -19.00 8.49
N ARG A 21 -2.89 -18.19 7.73
CA ARG A 21 -1.99 -17.16 8.27
C ARG A 21 -2.65 -15.80 8.28
N SER A 22 -2.52 -15.06 9.37
CA SER A 22 -3.00 -13.68 9.45
C SER A 22 -2.10 -12.76 8.64
N ILE A 23 -2.73 -11.89 7.86
CA ILE A 23 -2.06 -10.86 7.06
C ILE A 23 -2.72 -9.51 7.26
N GLY A 24 -1.95 -8.43 7.11
CA GLY A 24 -2.46 -7.08 6.98
C GLY A 24 -2.70 -6.72 5.53
N ILE A 25 -3.82 -6.07 5.24
CA ILE A 25 -4.14 -5.57 3.90
C ILE A 25 -4.15 -4.06 3.94
N VAL A 26 -3.51 -3.44 2.96
CA VAL A 26 -3.59 -2.00 2.68
C VAL A 26 -3.98 -1.85 1.22
N GLY A 27 -5.10 -1.20 0.94
CA GLY A 27 -5.57 -1.05 -0.43
C GLY A 27 -6.22 0.32 -0.69
N ASN A 28 -6.00 0.87 -1.87
CA ASN A 28 -6.74 2.05 -2.31
C ASN A 28 -8.20 1.68 -2.59
N GLN A 29 -9.14 2.58 -2.26
CA GLN A 29 -10.56 2.42 -2.55
C GLN A 29 -11.00 3.39 -3.65
N PRO A 30 -11.08 2.91 -4.92
CA PRO A 30 -11.40 3.78 -6.05
C PRO A 30 -12.81 4.34 -6.03
N GLN A 31 -13.74 3.76 -5.29
CA GLN A 31 -15.11 4.25 -5.14
C GLN A 31 -15.15 5.55 -4.34
N SER A 32 -14.18 5.76 -3.45
CA SER A 32 -14.02 7.01 -2.71
C SER A 32 -12.88 7.83 -3.30
N MET A 33 -13.17 9.04 -3.76
CA MET A 33 -12.22 9.99 -4.37
C MET A 33 -11.28 9.35 -5.41
N ALA A 34 -11.78 8.38 -6.19
CA ALA A 34 -10.99 7.63 -7.18
C ALA A 34 -9.74 6.92 -6.62
N GLY A 35 -9.65 6.74 -5.32
CA GLY A 35 -8.50 6.10 -4.66
C GLY A 35 -7.26 6.99 -4.50
N VAL A 36 -7.40 8.32 -4.63
CA VAL A 36 -6.28 9.25 -4.41
C VAL A 36 -5.81 9.17 -2.96
N LEU A 37 -4.53 9.47 -2.73
CA LEU A 37 -4.00 9.63 -1.38
C LEU A 37 -4.17 11.08 -0.92
N ASP A 38 -4.83 11.26 0.21
CA ASP A 38 -4.91 12.51 0.96
C ASP A 38 -4.13 12.42 2.28
N ASN A 39 -4.16 13.47 3.06
CA ASN A 39 -3.50 13.52 4.36
C ASN A 39 -3.96 12.43 5.32
N HIS A 40 -5.28 12.21 5.39
CA HIS A 40 -5.88 11.26 6.31
C HIS A 40 -5.59 9.80 5.91
N ALA A 41 -5.69 9.50 4.62
CA ALA A 41 -5.35 8.17 4.09
C ALA A 41 -3.88 7.82 4.34
N SER A 42 -2.98 8.77 4.11
CA SER A 42 -1.55 8.59 4.35
C SER A 42 -1.25 8.27 5.82
N VAL A 43 -1.87 9.00 6.74
CA VAL A 43 -1.70 8.77 8.19
C VAL A 43 -2.32 7.44 8.63
N LYS A 44 -3.53 7.11 8.14
CA LYS A 44 -4.22 5.83 8.42
C LYS A 44 -3.36 4.65 8.00
N ALA A 45 -2.88 4.66 6.77
CA ALA A 45 -2.05 3.59 6.24
C ALA A 45 -0.69 3.49 6.96
N ALA A 46 -0.01 4.61 7.20
CA ALA A 46 1.28 4.61 7.89
C ALA A 46 1.19 4.01 9.30
N ARG A 47 0.14 4.34 10.05
CA ARG A 47 -0.10 3.76 11.39
C ARG A 47 -0.34 2.27 11.31
N PHE A 48 -1.14 1.83 10.35
CA PHE A 48 -1.46 0.42 10.18
C PHE A 48 -0.23 -0.40 9.76
N VAL A 49 0.59 0.10 8.84
CA VAL A 49 1.83 -0.56 8.42
C VAL A 49 2.78 -0.74 9.61
N ARG A 50 2.99 0.31 10.40
CA ARG A 50 3.83 0.24 11.61
C ARG A 50 3.27 -0.74 12.65
N PHE A 51 1.96 -0.78 12.80
CA PHE A 51 1.32 -1.77 13.67
C PHE A 51 1.62 -3.19 13.19
N CYS A 52 1.41 -3.48 11.91
CA CYS A 52 1.71 -4.80 11.34
C CYS A 52 3.19 -5.18 11.51
N ASP A 53 4.10 -4.24 11.30
CA ASP A 53 5.52 -4.46 11.51
C ASP A 53 5.85 -4.80 12.97
N SER A 54 5.28 -4.07 13.93
CA SER A 54 5.49 -4.30 15.36
C SER A 54 5.02 -5.67 15.84
N PHE A 55 4.00 -6.23 15.19
CA PHE A 55 3.44 -7.55 15.52
C PHE A 55 3.86 -8.66 14.55
N ASN A 56 4.81 -8.38 13.68
CA ASN A 56 5.33 -9.34 12.71
C ASN A 56 4.25 -9.91 11.77
N VAL A 57 3.29 -9.09 11.37
CA VAL A 57 2.19 -9.44 10.47
C VAL A 57 2.57 -9.12 9.03
N PRO A 58 2.64 -10.11 8.12
CA PRO A 58 2.91 -9.86 6.71
C PRO A 58 1.90 -8.93 6.06
N LEU A 59 2.32 -8.16 5.06
CA LEU A 59 1.51 -7.15 4.40
C LEU A 59 1.19 -7.54 2.95
N LEU A 60 -0.08 -7.36 2.57
CA LEU A 60 -0.54 -7.35 1.19
C LEU A 60 -0.99 -5.93 0.83
N VAL A 61 -0.33 -5.32 -0.15
CA VAL A 61 -0.64 -3.97 -0.61
C VAL A 61 -1.32 -4.05 -1.97
N LEU A 62 -2.52 -3.49 -2.08
CA LEU A 62 -3.31 -3.45 -3.32
C LEU A 62 -3.30 -2.01 -3.84
N VAL A 63 -2.58 -1.76 -4.94
CA VAL A 63 -2.39 -0.42 -5.47
C VAL A 63 -3.37 -0.14 -6.60
N ASP A 64 -4.18 0.89 -6.42
CA ASP A 64 -5.01 1.52 -7.45
C ASP A 64 -5.06 3.03 -7.19
N VAL A 65 -3.93 3.70 -7.40
CA VAL A 65 -3.76 5.10 -7.03
C VAL A 65 -3.45 5.97 -8.25
N PRO A 66 -4.28 7.00 -8.53
CA PRO A 66 -4.03 7.94 -9.60
C PRO A 66 -3.04 9.05 -9.21
N GLY A 67 -2.81 9.27 -7.92
CA GLY A 67 -1.94 10.32 -7.41
C GLY A 67 -2.30 10.77 -6.00
N PHE A 68 -1.62 11.81 -5.53
CA PHE A 68 -2.04 12.56 -4.34
C PHE A 68 -3.19 13.51 -4.68
N LEU A 69 -4.04 13.78 -3.69
CA LEU A 69 -5.12 14.76 -3.84
C LEU A 69 -4.51 16.15 -4.01
N PRO A 70 -4.75 16.83 -5.15
CA PRO A 70 -4.26 18.18 -5.34
C PRO A 70 -5.14 19.18 -4.56
N GLY A 71 -4.58 20.31 -4.20
CA GLY A 71 -5.29 21.42 -3.59
C GLY A 71 -4.49 22.13 -2.52
N THR A 72 -4.72 23.42 -2.39
CA THR A 72 -4.05 24.27 -1.40
C THR A 72 -4.29 23.78 0.03
N ASP A 73 -5.51 23.31 0.34
CA ASP A 73 -5.83 22.76 1.65
C ASP A 73 -5.00 21.52 1.99
N GLN A 74 -4.74 20.65 1.01
CA GLN A 74 -3.89 19.48 1.20
C GLN A 74 -2.43 19.86 1.41
N GLU A 75 -1.95 20.87 0.68
CA GLU A 75 -0.59 21.39 0.82
C GLU A 75 -0.40 22.06 2.19
N TRP A 76 -1.34 22.90 2.62
CA TRP A 76 -1.30 23.55 3.93
C TRP A 76 -1.38 22.55 5.09
N ASN A 77 -2.14 21.49 4.93
CA ASN A 77 -2.24 20.40 5.90
C ASN A 77 -1.08 19.38 5.82
N GLY A 78 -0.08 19.63 4.98
CA GLY A 78 1.16 18.88 4.94
C GLY A 78 1.07 17.56 4.20
N ILE A 79 0.47 17.54 3.01
CA ILE A 79 0.36 16.32 2.18
C ILE A 79 1.72 15.66 1.93
N ILE A 80 2.76 16.45 1.70
CA ILE A 80 4.13 15.95 1.50
C ILE A 80 4.65 15.29 2.78
N THR A 81 4.46 15.92 3.93
CA THR A 81 4.89 15.38 5.22
C THR A 81 4.15 14.09 5.58
N ASN A 82 2.85 14.05 5.35
CA ASN A 82 2.03 12.87 5.65
C ASN A 82 2.28 11.73 4.65
N GLY A 83 2.48 12.06 3.37
CA GLY A 83 2.95 11.11 2.36
C GLY A 83 4.31 10.52 2.71
N ALA A 84 5.24 11.36 3.18
CA ALA A 84 6.55 10.90 3.65
C ALA A 84 6.43 9.95 4.85
N LYS A 85 5.50 10.16 5.78
CA LYS A 85 5.26 9.22 6.90
C LYS A 85 4.89 7.83 6.39
N LEU A 86 4.05 7.74 5.35
CA LEU A 86 3.68 6.47 4.74
C LEU A 86 4.86 5.83 4.01
N LEU A 87 5.62 6.63 3.26
CA LEU A 87 6.86 6.19 2.60
C LEU A 87 7.84 5.57 3.60
N TYR A 88 8.09 6.28 4.71
CA TYR A 88 8.97 5.79 5.76
C TYR A 88 8.44 4.54 6.44
N ALA A 89 7.14 4.47 6.72
CA ALA A 89 6.52 3.29 7.32
C ALA A 89 6.76 2.04 6.46
N PHE A 90 6.58 2.15 5.14
CA PHE A 90 6.85 1.05 4.23
C PHE A 90 8.35 0.75 4.06
N SER A 91 9.22 1.78 4.09
CA SER A 91 10.67 1.60 3.97
C SER A 91 11.29 0.93 5.19
N GLU A 92 10.79 1.27 6.38
CA GLU A 92 11.27 0.75 7.67
C GLU A 92 10.72 -0.65 7.96
N ALA A 93 9.56 -1.00 7.41
CA ALA A 93 8.91 -2.28 7.68
C ALA A 93 9.80 -3.47 7.31
N THR A 94 9.99 -4.36 8.27
CA THR A 94 10.82 -5.57 8.15
C THR A 94 10.01 -6.80 7.77
N VAL A 95 8.68 -6.73 7.91
CA VAL A 95 7.76 -7.82 7.57
C VAL A 95 7.73 -8.11 6.08
N PRO A 96 7.49 -9.37 5.68
CA PRO A 96 7.27 -9.72 4.28
C PRO A 96 6.12 -8.89 3.69
N ARG A 97 6.35 -8.34 2.50
CA ARG A 97 5.37 -7.51 1.81
C ARG A 97 5.22 -7.94 0.36
N ILE A 98 3.98 -8.06 -0.08
CA ILE A 98 3.62 -8.28 -1.48
C ILE A 98 2.80 -7.08 -1.93
N THR A 99 3.23 -6.44 -3.02
CA THR A 99 2.49 -5.34 -3.66
C THR A 99 1.89 -5.84 -4.96
N VAL A 100 0.59 -5.61 -5.12
CA VAL A 100 -0.16 -5.94 -6.32
C VAL A 100 -0.75 -4.66 -6.91
N ILE A 101 -0.36 -4.33 -8.13
CA ILE A 101 -0.96 -3.22 -8.87
C ILE A 101 -2.23 -3.76 -9.53
N THR A 102 -3.39 -3.27 -9.10
CA THR A 102 -4.68 -3.74 -9.59
C THR A 102 -5.13 -2.99 -10.83
N ARG A 103 -4.85 -1.68 -10.92
CA ARG A 103 -5.25 -0.87 -12.07
C ARG A 103 -4.34 0.33 -12.32
N LYS A 104 -4.34 1.32 -11.44
CA LYS A 104 -3.60 2.57 -11.58
C LYS A 104 -2.43 2.64 -10.60
N ALA A 105 -1.30 3.13 -11.09
CA ALA A 105 -0.11 3.33 -10.27
C ALA A 105 0.68 4.51 -10.83
N TYR A 106 0.29 5.74 -10.48
CA TYR A 106 0.87 6.95 -11.05
C TYR A 106 1.55 7.85 -10.02
N GLY A 107 2.68 8.43 -10.45
CA GLY A 107 3.39 9.50 -9.76
C GLY A 107 3.88 9.14 -8.37
N GLY A 108 4.18 10.16 -7.58
CA GLY A 108 4.75 9.98 -6.23
C GLY A 108 3.86 9.22 -5.25
N ALA A 109 2.55 9.17 -5.47
CA ALA A 109 1.67 8.36 -4.64
C ALA A 109 1.88 6.85 -4.86
N TYR A 110 2.22 6.43 -6.08
CA TYR A 110 2.64 5.06 -6.33
C TYR A 110 3.96 4.74 -5.62
N ASP A 111 4.95 5.64 -5.73
CA ASP A 111 6.25 5.44 -5.06
C ASP A 111 6.09 5.29 -3.54
N VAL A 112 5.13 6.00 -2.96
CA VAL A 112 4.81 5.90 -1.53
C VAL A 112 4.14 4.58 -1.17
N MET A 113 3.28 4.05 -2.04
CA MET A 113 2.57 2.77 -1.81
C MET A 113 3.43 1.55 -2.13
N ASP A 114 4.37 1.68 -3.05
CA ASP A 114 5.29 0.62 -3.46
C ASP A 114 6.73 1.09 -3.40
N VAL A 115 7.22 1.32 -2.18
CA VAL A 115 8.65 1.56 -1.99
C VAL A 115 9.39 0.31 -2.39
N SER A 116 9.89 0.31 -3.63
CA SER A 116 10.80 -0.72 -4.09
C SER A 116 12.10 -0.58 -3.31
N SER A 117 12.26 -1.46 -2.35
CA SER A 117 13.50 -1.54 -1.61
C SER A 117 14.61 -2.09 -2.51
N GLU A 118 15.20 -1.26 -3.35
CA GLU A 118 16.55 -1.52 -3.83
C GLU A 118 17.53 -1.58 -2.64
N PHE A 119 17.07 -1.14 -1.46
CA PHE A 119 17.88 -1.09 -0.24
C PHE A 119 17.72 -2.25 0.73
N LYS A 120 16.76 -3.16 0.58
CA LYS A 120 16.65 -4.34 1.45
C LYS A 120 16.50 -5.61 0.64
N SER A 121 17.57 -6.34 0.54
CA SER A 121 17.79 -7.65 -0.09
C SER A 121 16.93 -8.82 0.44
N CYS A 122 15.81 -8.58 1.11
CA CYS A 122 15.01 -9.63 1.74
C CYS A 122 13.52 -9.61 1.42
N THR A 123 13.04 -8.72 0.58
CA THR A 123 11.63 -8.72 0.19
C THR A 123 11.48 -9.30 -1.21
N ASN A 124 10.88 -10.48 -1.32
CA ASN A 124 10.45 -11.05 -2.60
C ASN A 124 9.42 -10.10 -3.25
N LYS A 125 9.92 -9.14 -4.01
CA LYS A 125 9.10 -8.24 -4.80
C LYS A 125 8.61 -8.98 -6.03
N LYS A 126 7.35 -9.31 -6.07
CA LYS A 126 6.70 -9.77 -7.28
C LYS A 126 5.66 -8.73 -7.71
N MET A 127 6.02 -7.91 -8.67
CA MET A 127 5.06 -7.09 -9.39
C MET A 127 4.25 -7.98 -10.32
N ILE A 128 2.93 -8.02 -10.14
CA ILE A 128 2.02 -8.54 -11.15
C ILE A 128 1.50 -7.32 -11.90
N THR A 129 2.12 -6.99 -13.03
CA THR A 129 1.60 -5.99 -13.95
C THR A 129 0.70 -6.69 -14.97
N ASN A 130 -0.41 -6.07 -15.35
CA ASN A 130 -1.27 -6.54 -16.46
C ASN A 130 -0.67 -6.32 -17.85
N GLU A 131 0.61 -5.98 -17.95
CA GLU A 131 1.30 -5.94 -19.24
C GLU A 131 1.76 -7.36 -19.60
N PRO A 132 1.56 -7.80 -20.85
CA PRO A 132 2.06 -9.10 -21.28
C PRO A 132 3.58 -9.03 -21.36
N LEU A 133 4.26 -9.47 -20.30
CA LEU A 133 5.70 -9.66 -20.31
C LEU A 133 6.02 -10.92 -21.12
N PRO A 134 6.85 -10.84 -22.16
CA PRO A 134 7.08 -11.94 -23.08
C PRO A 134 7.86 -13.12 -22.50
N TYR A 135 8.34 -13.05 -21.26
CA TYR A 135 9.19 -14.11 -20.67
C TYR A 135 9.01 -14.25 -19.15
N LEU A 136 7.83 -14.63 -18.65
CA LEU A 136 7.72 -15.09 -17.28
C LEU A 136 7.12 -16.50 -17.25
N LEU A 137 7.96 -17.44 -16.80
CA LEU A 137 7.57 -18.82 -16.51
C LEU A 137 6.39 -18.84 -15.52
N PRO A 138 5.46 -19.78 -15.67
CA PRO A 138 4.29 -19.89 -14.81
C PRO A 138 4.73 -20.16 -13.37
N ILE A 139 4.30 -19.28 -12.46
CA ILE A 139 4.52 -19.48 -11.02
C ILE A 139 3.35 -20.28 -10.50
N HIS A 140 3.62 -21.51 -10.12
CA HIS A 140 2.69 -22.33 -9.36
C HIS A 140 2.42 -21.65 -8.01
N VAL A 141 1.24 -21.07 -7.85
CA VAL A 141 0.67 -20.75 -6.54
C VAL A 141 -0.05 -22.00 -6.07
N SER A 142 0.56 -22.76 -5.17
CA SER A 142 -0.19 -23.78 -4.45
C SER A 142 -1.09 -23.08 -3.42
N ILE A 143 -2.40 -23.20 -3.62
CA ILE A 143 -3.45 -22.76 -2.73
C ILE A 143 -3.48 -23.69 -1.50
#